data_9b8bdff99dc7e275a4b4bb88bed2ad6a
#
_entry.id   9b8bdff99dc7e275a4b4bb88bed2ad6a
#
_cell.length_a   1.000
_cell.length_b   1.000
_cell.length_c   1.000
_cell.angle_alpha   90.00
_cell.angle_beta   90.00
_cell.angle_gamma   90.00
#
_symmetry.space_group_name_H-M   'P 1'
#
loop_
_entity.id
_entity.type
_entity.pdbx_description
1 polymer ?
#
loop_
_entity_poly.entity_id
_entity_poly.type
_entity_poly.pdbx_seq_one_letter_code
_entity_poly.pdbx_strand_id
1 'polypeptide(L)'
;MRPWRHFAAVMIALFVLGAGLHPGTGQARAVDDPTPRFIVYYNADVTPATHIIDAGYTHVILSFVTLDAESGDPGKLVVPARLDAPLAAVEKLHDAGKRVVISFGGGDMSAEDWRLAVGREAETAAALSRFVTDHGLDGVDIDFEISPALEQGSSAQPFDGVKFLVALTRELRSALPTAATISHAPQPPYLAPDWFGGPYLAILKQAGEAIDWIGVQYYNNPGFQAPTEKMVVGDASDPAPTSVAGLVAGAGGFKWPIEKIVVGKPIYKEDAATGHIPPAEAVSQIVEPLVARYGARFGGLMGWQFSDLTADHRFWNTRIAPVLLKE
;
A
#
# COMPACT_ATOMS: atom_id res chain seq x y z
N MET A 1 28.90 54.91 68.18
CA MET A 1 28.69 53.47 68.15
C MET A 1 27.26 53.23 67.62
N ARG A 2 27.07 52.81 66.44
CA ARG A 2 25.78 52.60 65.80
C ARG A 2 25.49 51.10 65.76
N PRO A 3 24.23 50.60 66.03
CA PRO A 3 23.85 49.24 65.83
C PRO A 3 23.26 49.02 64.42
N TRP A 4 23.58 47.91 63.82
CA TRP A 4 23.09 47.44 62.55
C TRP A 4 21.63 46.96 62.64
N ARG A 5 20.81 47.39 61.68
CA ARG A 5 19.45 46.87 61.47
C ARG A 5 19.48 45.85 60.33
N HIS A 6 19.04 44.65 60.64
CA HIS A 6 18.77 43.61 59.64
C HIS A 6 17.41 43.88 58.98
N PHE A 7 17.41 44.04 57.67
CA PHE A 7 16.18 43.96 56.87
C PHE A 7 16.03 42.50 56.40
N ALA A 8 14.95 41.84 56.83
CA ALA A 8 14.51 40.59 56.31
C ALA A 8 13.67 40.86 55.02
N ALA A 9 14.10 40.38 53.89
CA ALA A 9 13.33 40.40 52.66
C ALA A 9 12.38 39.18 52.61
N VAL A 10 11.10 39.42 52.63
CA VAL A 10 10.06 38.41 52.40
C VAL A 10 9.91 38.22 50.90
N MET A 11 10.37 37.06 50.37
CA MET A 11 10.07 36.65 49.02
C MET A 11 8.71 35.98 48.98
N ILE A 12 7.73 36.64 48.33
CA ILE A 12 6.44 36.07 47.97
C ILE A 12 6.62 35.30 46.69
N ALA A 13 6.60 33.96 46.78
CA ALA A 13 6.56 33.12 45.60
C ALA A 13 5.14 33.08 45.04
N LEU A 14 4.93 33.72 43.90
CA LEU A 14 3.71 33.53 43.10
C LEU A 14 3.78 32.19 42.40
N PHE A 15 3.00 31.21 42.83
CA PHE A 15 2.71 30.00 42.06
C PHE A 15 1.69 30.37 40.98
N VAL A 16 2.17 30.54 39.76
CA VAL A 16 1.32 30.55 38.54
C VAL A 16 1.04 29.10 38.19
N LEU A 17 -0.17 28.63 38.48
CA LEU A 17 -0.71 27.39 37.95
C LEU A 17 -0.93 27.57 36.44
N GLY A 18 0.09 27.30 35.65
CA GLY A 18 -0.02 27.10 34.20
C GLY A 18 -0.69 25.76 33.94
N ALA A 19 -1.98 25.77 33.56
CA ALA A 19 -2.63 24.63 32.96
C ALA A 19 -1.93 24.37 31.59
N GLY A 20 -0.91 23.56 31.60
CA GLY A 20 -0.28 23.07 30.38
C GLY A 20 -1.24 22.15 29.66
N LEU A 21 -1.88 22.65 28.62
CA LEU A 21 -2.41 21.83 27.56
C LEU A 21 -1.20 21.07 26.94
N HIS A 22 -1.04 19.82 27.33
CA HIS A 22 -0.14 18.92 26.63
C HIS A 22 -0.84 18.63 25.29
N PRO A 23 -0.26 19.03 24.13
CA PRO A 23 -0.63 18.40 22.88
C PRO A 23 -0.24 16.94 23.06
N GLY A 24 -1.22 16.05 23.01
CA GLY A 24 -0.97 14.62 22.96
C GLY A 24 -0.09 14.35 21.75
N THR A 25 1.21 14.22 21.97
CA THR A 25 2.11 13.57 21.05
C THR A 25 1.72 12.12 21.08
N GLY A 26 0.77 11.75 20.21
CA GLY A 26 0.59 10.38 19.82
C GLY A 26 1.94 9.92 19.26
N GLN A 27 2.76 9.30 20.09
CA GLN A 27 3.88 8.54 19.63
C GLN A 27 3.28 7.46 18.73
N ALA A 28 3.45 7.62 17.41
CA ALA A 28 3.16 6.57 16.47
C ALA A 28 3.89 5.32 16.99
N ARG A 29 3.10 4.34 17.40
CA ARG A 29 3.60 3.05 17.84
C ARG A 29 4.35 2.51 16.63
N ALA A 30 5.67 2.39 16.70
CA ALA A 30 6.45 1.61 15.76
C ALA A 30 6.00 0.16 15.94
N VAL A 31 4.93 -0.20 15.25
CA VAL A 31 4.49 -1.58 15.15
C VAL A 31 5.30 -2.13 14.00
N ASP A 32 6.15 -3.12 14.27
CA ASP A 32 6.85 -3.85 13.22
C ASP A 32 5.81 -4.31 12.20
N ASP A 33 6.01 -3.91 10.94
CA ASP A 33 5.14 -4.30 9.86
C ASP A 33 5.35 -5.81 9.60
N PRO A 34 4.35 -6.67 9.89
CA PRO A 34 4.58 -8.11 9.88
C PRO A 34 4.89 -8.60 8.47
N THR A 35 5.89 -9.48 8.35
CA THR A 35 6.17 -10.27 7.14
C THR A 35 6.15 -11.75 7.49
N PRO A 36 5.62 -12.60 6.61
CA PRO A 36 4.88 -12.29 5.37
C PRO A 36 3.58 -11.53 5.64
N ARG A 37 3.25 -10.58 4.75
CA ARG A 37 1.96 -9.88 4.78
C ARG A 37 0.88 -10.74 4.14
N PHE A 38 -0.27 -10.82 4.76
CA PHE A 38 -1.48 -11.35 4.14
C PHE A 38 -2.49 -10.23 3.98
N ILE A 39 -2.60 -9.71 2.75
CA ILE A 39 -3.29 -8.48 2.42
C ILE A 39 -4.59 -8.76 1.70
N VAL A 40 -5.60 -7.93 1.95
CA VAL A 40 -6.83 -7.94 1.16
C VAL A 40 -7.26 -6.51 0.81
N TYR A 41 -7.66 -6.31 -0.45
CA TYR A 41 -8.36 -5.10 -0.86
C TYR A 41 -9.83 -5.21 -0.49
N TYR A 42 -10.33 -4.16 0.14
CA TYR A 42 -11.75 -4.01 0.44
C TYR A 42 -12.38 -2.96 -0.49
N ASN A 43 -13.21 -3.44 -1.41
CA ASN A 43 -13.95 -2.62 -2.37
C ASN A 43 -15.43 -3.04 -2.44
N ALA A 44 -15.94 -3.66 -1.37
CA ALA A 44 -17.26 -4.26 -1.38
C ALA A 44 -18.34 -3.31 -0.84
N ASP A 45 -19.50 -3.30 -1.50
CA ASP A 45 -20.70 -2.61 -1.00
C ASP A 45 -21.57 -3.48 -0.09
N VAL A 46 -21.37 -4.80 -0.14
CA VAL A 46 -22.32 -5.77 0.45
C VAL A 46 -21.76 -6.60 1.59
N THR A 47 -20.44 -6.79 1.66
CA THR A 47 -19.81 -7.54 2.76
C THR A 47 -19.23 -6.57 3.78
N PRO A 48 -19.73 -6.55 5.04
CA PRO A 48 -19.22 -5.62 6.05
C PRO A 48 -17.72 -5.80 6.32
N ALA A 49 -16.96 -4.69 6.41
CA ALA A 49 -15.54 -4.72 6.73
C ALA A 49 -15.24 -5.42 8.07
N THR A 50 -16.20 -5.44 9.00
CA THR A 50 -16.09 -6.16 10.27
C THR A 50 -15.94 -7.67 10.12
N HIS A 51 -16.35 -8.26 8.96
CA HIS A 51 -16.11 -9.69 8.69
C HIS A 51 -14.62 -10.01 8.47
N ILE A 52 -13.78 -8.99 8.22
CA ILE A 52 -12.34 -9.16 8.15
C ILE A 52 -11.71 -9.38 9.54
N ILE A 53 -12.37 -8.98 10.62
CA ILE A 53 -11.85 -9.05 11.99
C ILE A 53 -11.38 -10.45 12.33
N ASP A 54 -12.21 -11.46 12.05
CA ASP A 54 -11.92 -12.87 12.35
C ASP A 54 -11.11 -13.57 11.23
N ALA A 55 -10.81 -12.85 10.15
CA ALA A 55 -10.02 -13.39 9.05
C ALA A 55 -8.51 -13.28 9.33
N GLY A 56 -7.70 -14.17 8.77
CA GLY A 56 -6.26 -14.22 8.96
C GLY A 56 -5.46 -13.10 8.29
N TYR A 57 -6.11 -12.14 7.64
CA TYR A 57 -5.42 -11.01 7.01
C TYR A 57 -4.67 -10.17 8.04
N THR A 58 -3.47 -9.74 7.67
CA THR A 58 -2.65 -8.81 8.47
C THR A 58 -2.89 -7.36 8.07
N HIS A 59 -3.25 -7.13 6.80
CA HIS A 59 -3.48 -5.81 6.22
C HIS A 59 -4.80 -5.75 5.48
N VAL A 60 -5.47 -4.62 5.58
CA VAL A 60 -6.69 -4.29 4.84
C VAL A 60 -6.43 -3.01 4.06
N ILE A 61 -6.61 -3.05 2.75
CA ILE A 61 -6.51 -1.87 1.90
C ILE A 61 -7.91 -1.43 1.51
N LEU A 62 -8.36 -0.31 2.04
CA LEU A 62 -9.64 0.29 1.71
C LEU A 62 -9.56 0.95 0.32
N SER A 63 -10.51 0.68 -0.58
CA SER A 63 -10.42 1.04 -2.00
C SER A 63 -11.70 1.71 -2.51
N PHE A 64 -11.63 2.79 -3.18
CA PHE A 64 -10.51 3.68 -3.47
C PHE A 64 -10.91 5.11 -3.12
N VAL A 65 -9.96 5.96 -2.72
CA VAL A 65 -10.12 7.39 -2.83
C VAL A 65 -9.52 7.86 -4.15
N THR A 66 -10.12 8.86 -4.78
CA THR A 66 -9.73 9.35 -6.10
C THR A 66 -9.65 10.87 -6.12
N LEU A 67 -9.26 11.44 -7.26
CA LEU A 67 -9.48 12.84 -7.60
C LEU A 67 -10.62 12.96 -8.61
N ASP A 68 -11.09 14.17 -8.78
CA ASP A 68 -12.06 14.55 -9.80
C ASP A 68 -11.53 15.77 -10.55
N ALA A 69 -11.19 15.59 -11.83
CA ALA A 69 -10.65 16.62 -12.68
C ALA A 69 -11.56 17.86 -12.75
N GLU A 70 -12.87 17.69 -12.69
CA GLU A 70 -13.85 18.78 -12.73
C GLU A 70 -13.77 19.68 -11.50
N SER A 71 -13.26 19.15 -10.37
CA SER A 71 -13.05 19.93 -9.15
C SER A 71 -11.98 21.02 -9.30
N GLY A 72 -10.99 20.82 -10.18
CA GLY A 72 -9.82 21.69 -10.36
C GLY A 72 -8.86 21.74 -9.16
N ASP A 73 -9.13 20.96 -8.11
CA ASP A 73 -8.39 20.96 -6.84
C ASP A 73 -7.79 19.58 -6.52
N PRO A 74 -6.45 19.40 -6.65
CA PRO A 74 -5.77 18.14 -6.33
C PRO A 74 -5.69 17.85 -4.82
N GLY A 75 -6.06 18.79 -3.98
CA GLY A 75 -6.20 18.64 -2.54
C GLY A 75 -7.58 18.15 -2.11
N LYS A 76 -8.53 18.03 -3.04
CA LYS A 76 -9.90 17.57 -2.77
C LYS A 76 -10.07 16.10 -3.18
N LEU A 77 -9.97 15.22 -2.20
CA LEU A 77 -10.19 13.79 -2.41
C LEU A 77 -11.69 13.50 -2.61
N VAL A 78 -11.99 12.60 -3.52
CA VAL A 78 -13.31 11.99 -3.68
C VAL A 78 -13.33 10.70 -2.86
N VAL A 79 -14.20 10.68 -1.84
CA VAL A 79 -14.39 9.55 -0.94
C VAL A 79 -15.76 8.95 -1.22
N PRO A 80 -15.86 7.76 -1.80
CA PRO A 80 -17.16 7.15 -2.07
C PRO A 80 -17.84 6.68 -0.79
N ALA A 81 -19.17 6.79 -0.73
CA ALA A 81 -19.97 6.44 0.46
C ALA A 81 -19.77 4.99 0.94
N ARG A 82 -19.36 4.06 0.04
CA ARG A 82 -19.02 2.69 0.44
C ARG A 82 -17.86 2.60 1.45
N LEU A 83 -17.05 3.65 1.57
CA LEU A 83 -15.96 3.72 2.55
C LEU A 83 -16.40 4.21 3.94
N ASP A 84 -17.61 4.75 4.11
CA ASP A 84 -18.06 5.29 5.40
C ASP A 84 -18.05 4.20 6.49
N ALA A 85 -18.62 3.03 6.19
CA ALA A 85 -18.68 1.93 7.17
C ALA A 85 -17.30 1.32 7.47
N PRO A 86 -16.41 1.00 6.48
CA PRO A 86 -15.07 0.52 6.78
C PRO A 86 -14.19 1.55 7.49
N LEU A 87 -14.29 2.83 7.18
CA LEU A 87 -13.59 3.90 7.90
C LEU A 87 -14.04 3.97 9.37
N ALA A 88 -15.35 3.83 9.63
CA ALA A 88 -15.87 3.75 11.00
C ALA A 88 -15.44 2.47 11.76
N ALA A 89 -14.94 1.46 11.05
CA ALA A 89 -14.49 0.19 11.63
C ALA A 89 -12.96 0.13 11.88
N VAL A 90 -12.19 1.16 11.52
CA VAL A 90 -10.71 1.17 11.60
C VAL A 90 -10.21 0.79 13.00
N GLU A 91 -10.75 1.40 14.06
CA GLU A 91 -10.36 1.08 15.44
C GLU A 91 -10.57 -0.41 15.78
N LYS A 92 -11.70 -0.98 15.35
CA LYS A 92 -11.98 -2.41 15.57
C LYS A 92 -11.03 -3.31 14.79
N LEU A 93 -10.62 -2.91 13.60
CA LEU A 93 -9.62 -3.63 12.81
C LEU A 93 -8.24 -3.57 13.49
N HIS A 94 -7.87 -2.42 14.04
CA HIS A 94 -6.65 -2.26 14.84
C HIS A 94 -6.68 -3.11 16.12
N ASP A 95 -7.80 -3.14 16.83
CA ASP A 95 -7.98 -3.99 18.01
C ASP A 95 -7.81 -5.49 17.69
N ALA A 96 -8.14 -5.87 16.45
CA ALA A 96 -7.91 -7.21 15.91
C ALA A 96 -6.49 -7.42 15.32
N GLY A 97 -5.58 -6.47 15.55
CA GLY A 97 -4.18 -6.56 15.10
C GLY A 97 -3.96 -6.32 13.63
N LYS A 98 -4.93 -5.74 12.91
CA LYS A 98 -4.83 -5.48 11.47
C LYS A 98 -4.29 -4.08 11.21
N ARG A 99 -3.50 -3.94 10.15
CA ARG A 99 -3.14 -2.65 9.58
C ARG A 99 -4.17 -2.23 8.54
N VAL A 100 -4.55 -0.96 8.53
CA VAL A 100 -5.56 -0.42 7.62
C VAL A 100 -4.97 0.71 6.79
N VAL A 101 -4.88 0.50 5.49
CA VAL A 101 -4.28 1.43 4.51
C VAL A 101 -5.37 1.92 3.57
N ILE A 102 -5.30 3.16 3.10
CA ILE A 102 -6.17 3.67 2.05
C ILE A 102 -5.49 3.55 0.68
N SER A 103 -6.17 3.01 -0.31
CA SER A 103 -5.68 3.01 -1.69
C SER A 103 -6.16 4.26 -2.43
N PHE A 104 -5.22 4.92 -3.09
CA PHE A 104 -5.43 6.09 -3.92
C PHE A 104 -5.26 5.72 -5.40
N GLY A 105 -6.31 5.91 -6.19
CA GLY A 105 -6.34 5.58 -7.61
C GLY A 105 -7.30 4.47 -7.96
N GLY A 106 -6.78 3.36 -8.49
CA GLY A 106 -7.54 2.24 -9.02
C GLY A 106 -8.03 2.45 -10.45
N GLY A 107 -8.63 1.40 -11.01
CA GLY A 107 -9.08 1.38 -12.42
C GLY A 107 -10.14 2.43 -12.78
N ASP A 108 -10.86 2.97 -11.80
CA ASP A 108 -11.89 3.99 -12.01
C ASP A 108 -11.32 5.41 -12.11
N MET A 109 -10.06 5.64 -11.74
CA MET A 109 -9.43 6.96 -11.80
C MET A 109 -8.82 7.22 -13.17
N SER A 110 -9.37 8.17 -13.92
CA SER A 110 -8.97 8.47 -15.29
C SER A 110 -7.61 9.17 -15.39
N ALA A 111 -7.03 9.19 -16.61
CA ALA A 111 -5.80 9.95 -16.85
C ALA A 111 -5.96 11.46 -16.60
N GLU A 112 -7.17 12.00 -16.76
CA GLU A 112 -7.46 13.42 -16.53
C GLU A 112 -7.52 13.72 -15.03
N ASP A 113 -8.08 12.81 -14.23
CA ASP A 113 -8.09 12.93 -12.76
C ASP A 113 -6.67 12.89 -12.21
N TRP A 114 -5.84 11.95 -12.66
CA TRP A 114 -4.42 11.91 -12.30
C TRP A 114 -3.66 13.17 -12.75
N ARG A 115 -3.96 13.71 -13.94
CA ARG A 115 -3.33 14.91 -14.47
C ARG A 115 -3.54 16.12 -13.56
N LEU A 116 -4.63 16.18 -12.82
CA LEU A 116 -4.91 17.26 -11.86
C LEU A 116 -3.79 17.41 -10.82
N ALA A 117 -3.17 16.30 -10.42
CA ALA A 117 -2.09 16.26 -9.44
C ALA A 117 -0.70 16.47 -10.05
N VAL A 118 -0.52 16.36 -11.37
CA VAL A 118 0.80 16.52 -12.04
C VAL A 118 1.34 17.95 -11.87
N GLY A 119 2.53 18.06 -11.27
CA GLY A 119 3.14 19.33 -10.90
C GLY A 119 2.56 19.96 -9.61
N ARG A 120 1.62 19.26 -8.97
CA ARG A 120 0.97 19.66 -7.71
C ARG A 120 0.97 18.50 -6.69
N GLU A 121 1.94 17.59 -6.79
CA GLU A 121 2.03 16.35 -6.01
C GLU A 121 2.03 16.61 -4.49
N ALA A 122 2.64 17.72 -4.06
CA ALA A 122 2.66 18.12 -2.65
C ALA A 122 1.26 18.43 -2.09
N GLU A 123 0.35 19.00 -2.91
CA GLU A 123 -1.02 19.30 -2.48
C GLU A 123 -1.82 17.99 -2.28
N THR A 124 -1.69 17.07 -3.23
CA THR A 124 -2.32 15.73 -3.14
C THR A 124 -1.74 14.93 -1.96
N ALA A 125 -0.41 14.94 -1.80
CA ALA A 125 0.25 14.26 -0.66
C ALA A 125 -0.22 14.82 0.69
N ALA A 126 -0.36 16.14 0.81
CA ALA A 126 -0.88 16.77 2.02
C ALA A 126 -2.35 16.39 2.29
N ALA A 127 -3.18 16.27 1.25
CA ALA A 127 -4.57 15.84 1.38
C ALA A 127 -4.66 14.39 1.85
N LEU A 128 -3.90 13.48 1.24
CA LEU A 128 -3.82 12.08 1.64
C LEU A 128 -3.28 11.92 3.07
N SER A 129 -2.27 12.69 3.46
CA SER A 129 -1.72 12.69 4.82
C SER A 129 -2.76 13.13 5.86
N ARG A 130 -3.52 14.19 5.56
CA ARG A 130 -4.64 14.58 6.43
C ARG A 130 -5.69 13.48 6.53
N PHE A 131 -6.09 12.89 5.41
CA PHE A 131 -7.06 11.80 5.38
C PHE A 131 -6.62 10.61 6.23
N VAL A 132 -5.37 10.19 6.10
CA VAL A 132 -4.75 9.13 6.92
C VAL A 132 -4.83 9.48 8.41
N THR A 133 -4.46 10.70 8.77
CA THR A 133 -4.46 11.15 10.18
C THR A 133 -5.88 11.26 10.75
N ASP A 134 -6.80 11.85 9.99
CA ASP A 134 -8.17 12.10 10.44
C ASP A 134 -8.96 10.80 10.66
N HIS A 135 -8.65 9.76 9.91
CA HIS A 135 -9.29 8.44 10.01
C HIS A 135 -8.45 7.40 10.77
N GLY A 136 -7.29 7.78 11.31
CA GLY A 136 -6.42 6.87 12.06
C GLY A 136 -5.85 5.71 11.24
N LEU A 137 -5.65 5.92 9.93
CA LEU A 137 -5.14 4.89 9.02
C LEU A 137 -3.63 4.71 9.15
N ASP A 138 -3.12 3.55 8.72
CA ASP A 138 -1.71 3.18 8.81
C ASP A 138 -0.88 3.63 7.59
N GLY A 139 -1.48 4.17 6.55
CA GLY A 139 -0.74 4.63 5.38
C GLY A 139 -1.55 4.76 4.10
N VAL A 140 -0.82 4.88 2.99
CA VAL A 140 -1.36 5.05 1.64
C VAL A 140 -0.80 3.98 0.72
N ASP A 141 -1.67 3.37 -0.06
CA ASP A 141 -1.36 2.56 -1.23
C ASP A 141 -1.58 3.39 -2.50
N ILE A 142 -0.68 3.29 -3.48
CA ILE A 142 -0.82 3.97 -4.78
C ILE A 142 -1.15 2.92 -5.84
N ASP A 143 -2.39 2.92 -6.31
CA ASP A 143 -2.84 2.05 -7.38
C ASP A 143 -2.96 2.82 -8.70
N PHE A 144 -1.82 2.92 -9.42
CA PHE A 144 -1.71 3.69 -10.65
C PHE A 144 -1.85 2.79 -11.87
N GLU A 145 -2.98 2.91 -12.59
CA GLU A 145 -3.33 2.02 -13.70
C GLU A 145 -3.35 2.70 -15.08
N ILE A 146 -2.77 3.89 -15.22
CA ILE A 146 -2.73 4.60 -16.51
C ILE A 146 -1.50 4.17 -17.32
N SER A 147 -1.59 3.00 -17.99
CA SER A 147 -0.51 2.47 -18.81
C SER A 147 0.07 3.47 -19.81
N PRO A 148 -0.73 4.27 -20.56
CA PRO A 148 -0.17 5.26 -21.47
C PRO A 148 0.73 6.31 -20.84
N ALA A 149 0.53 6.64 -19.55
CA ALA A 149 1.42 7.58 -18.84
C ALA A 149 2.79 7.00 -18.52
N LEU A 150 2.91 5.67 -18.53
CA LEU A 150 4.16 4.94 -18.30
C LEU A 150 4.89 4.55 -19.59
N GLU A 151 4.29 4.79 -20.76
CA GLU A 151 4.88 4.51 -22.09
C GLU A 151 5.93 5.57 -22.45
N GLN A 152 7.11 5.44 -21.85
CA GLN A 152 8.19 6.43 -21.99
C GLN A 152 8.59 6.66 -23.46
N GLY A 153 8.51 7.92 -23.89
CA GLY A 153 8.81 8.33 -25.27
C GLY A 153 7.67 8.16 -26.26
N SER A 154 6.51 7.69 -25.85
CA SER A 154 5.29 7.64 -26.66
C SER A 154 4.72 9.05 -26.89
N SER A 155 4.35 9.37 -28.14
CA SER A 155 3.66 10.63 -28.47
C SER A 155 2.22 10.67 -27.93
N ALA A 156 1.66 9.53 -27.53
CA ALA A 156 0.34 9.40 -26.92
C ALA A 156 0.35 9.51 -25.39
N GLN A 157 1.55 9.68 -24.81
CA GLN A 157 1.70 9.76 -23.35
C GLN A 157 0.95 11.01 -22.80
N PRO A 158 -0.05 10.81 -21.93
CA PRO A 158 -0.85 11.94 -21.42
C PRO A 158 -0.02 12.88 -20.52
N PHE A 159 0.91 12.33 -19.75
CA PHE A 159 1.92 12.99 -18.92
C PHE A 159 3.01 11.97 -18.56
N ASP A 160 4.16 12.45 -18.05
CA ASP A 160 5.26 11.58 -17.61
C ASP A 160 4.90 10.92 -16.25
N GLY A 161 4.32 9.71 -16.32
CA GLY A 161 3.90 8.96 -15.14
C GLY A 161 5.06 8.52 -14.24
N VAL A 162 6.26 8.29 -14.80
CA VAL A 162 7.45 7.96 -13.99
C VAL A 162 7.85 9.16 -13.13
N LYS A 163 7.99 10.33 -13.74
CA LYS A 163 8.33 11.57 -13.02
C LYS A 163 7.27 11.91 -11.97
N PHE A 164 6.01 11.79 -12.34
CA PHE A 164 4.87 12.03 -11.45
C PHE A 164 4.89 11.10 -10.24
N LEU A 165 4.97 9.78 -10.43
CA LEU A 165 4.96 8.82 -9.33
C LEU A 165 6.17 8.95 -8.41
N VAL A 166 7.35 9.27 -8.95
CA VAL A 166 8.54 9.55 -8.14
C VAL A 166 8.32 10.78 -7.27
N ALA A 167 7.75 11.86 -7.82
CA ALA A 167 7.47 13.08 -7.08
C ALA A 167 6.40 12.83 -6.00
N LEU A 168 5.25 12.24 -6.37
CA LEU A 168 4.17 11.95 -5.44
C LEU A 168 4.62 11.07 -4.27
N THR A 169 5.40 10.02 -4.55
CA THR A 169 5.92 9.12 -3.52
C THR A 169 6.82 9.85 -2.51
N ARG A 170 7.70 10.73 -3.00
CA ARG A 170 8.58 11.53 -2.13
C ARG A 170 7.79 12.55 -1.30
N GLU A 171 6.81 13.20 -1.91
CA GLU A 171 5.94 14.14 -1.20
C GLU A 171 5.09 13.43 -0.13
N LEU A 172 4.56 12.24 -0.44
CA LEU A 172 3.86 11.40 0.53
C LEU A 172 4.77 11.02 1.71
N ARG A 173 6.00 10.59 1.46
CA ARG A 173 6.95 10.23 2.54
C ARG A 173 7.29 11.45 3.40
N SER A 174 7.34 12.63 2.82
CA SER A 174 7.55 13.88 3.56
C SER A 174 6.35 14.32 4.37
N ALA A 175 5.13 14.10 3.87
CA ALA A 175 3.89 14.57 4.47
C ALA A 175 3.31 13.61 5.52
N LEU A 176 3.47 12.30 5.31
CA LEU A 176 2.94 11.26 6.18
C LEU A 176 3.76 11.12 7.47
N PRO A 177 3.15 10.62 8.57
CA PRO A 177 3.90 10.16 9.75
C PRO A 177 5.00 9.17 9.37
N THR A 178 6.14 9.21 10.05
CA THR A 178 7.31 8.37 9.72
C THR A 178 6.99 6.86 9.74
N ALA A 179 6.07 6.42 10.60
CA ALA A 179 5.65 5.03 10.70
C ALA A 179 4.56 4.64 9.68
N ALA A 180 4.06 5.59 8.88
CA ALA A 180 3.01 5.29 7.93
C ALA A 180 3.56 4.52 6.72
N THR A 181 2.81 3.52 6.29
CA THR A 181 3.11 2.70 5.11
C THR A 181 2.88 3.49 3.82
N ILE A 182 3.81 3.35 2.87
CA ILE A 182 3.58 3.70 1.46
C ILE A 182 3.78 2.43 0.64
N SER A 183 2.72 1.98 -0.01
CA SER A 183 2.79 0.87 -0.96
C SER A 183 2.37 1.29 -2.36
N HIS A 184 2.76 0.50 -3.34
CA HIS A 184 2.33 0.66 -4.72
C HIS A 184 1.81 -0.66 -5.26
N ALA A 185 0.86 -0.61 -6.20
CA ALA A 185 0.26 -1.78 -6.83
C ALA A 185 0.58 -1.88 -8.34
N PRO A 186 1.86 -2.03 -8.74
CA PRO A 186 2.22 -2.07 -10.15
C PRO A 186 1.70 -3.31 -10.87
N GLN A 187 1.34 -3.14 -12.14
CA GLN A 187 1.12 -4.24 -13.05
C GLN A 187 2.47 -4.83 -13.52
N PRO A 188 2.59 -6.16 -13.74
CA PRO A 188 3.85 -6.80 -14.11
C PRO A 188 4.52 -6.21 -15.37
N PRO A 189 3.81 -5.84 -16.46
CA PRO A 189 4.44 -5.23 -17.63
C PRO A 189 5.29 -4.01 -17.28
N TYR A 190 4.88 -3.19 -16.31
CA TYR A 190 5.61 -1.99 -15.92
C TYR A 190 7.00 -2.27 -15.32
N LEU A 191 7.23 -3.52 -14.90
CA LEU A 191 8.50 -4.00 -14.38
C LEU A 191 9.34 -4.74 -15.45
N ALA A 192 8.81 -4.91 -16.68
CA ALA A 192 9.46 -5.61 -17.76
C ALA A 192 10.38 -4.68 -18.56
N PRO A 193 11.69 -4.96 -18.70
CA PRO A 193 12.61 -4.09 -19.42
C PRO A 193 12.28 -3.91 -20.92
N ASP A 194 11.63 -4.88 -21.51
CA ASP A 194 11.17 -4.88 -22.92
C ASP A 194 9.86 -4.11 -23.11
N TRP A 195 9.18 -3.74 -22.03
CA TRP A 195 8.02 -2.86 -22.06
C TRP A 195 8.44 -1.44 -21.65
N PHE A 196 8.67 -0.56 -22.62
CA PHE A 196 9.08 0.85 -22.40
C PHE A 196 10.23 1.03 -21.39
N GLY A 197 11.16 0.08 -21.34
CA GLY A 197 12.32 0.14 -20.45
C GLY A 197 12.04 -0.23 -18.98
N GLY A 198 10.87 -0.76 -18.68
CA GLY A 198 10.46 -1.08 -17.32
C GLY A 198 10.27 0.18 -16.47
N PRO A 199 9.25 1.00 -16.74
CA PRO A 199 9.08 2.31 -16.10
C PRO A 199 9.03 2.22 -14.58
N TYR A 200 8.45 1.15 -14.02
CA TYR A 200 8.44 0.95 -12.56
C TYR A 200 9.83 0.64 -11.99
N LEU A 201 10.74 0.03 -12.76
CA LEU A 201 12.13 -0.12 -12.31
C LEU A 201 12.81 1.25 -12.12
N ALA A 202 12.48 2.22 -12.97
CA ALA A 202 12.96 3.59 -12.81
C ALA A 202 12.37 4.29 -11.57
N ILE A 203 11.09 4.06 -11.28
CA ILE A 203 10.43 4.56 -10.06
C ILE A 203 11.09 3.96 -8.82
N LEU A 204 11.27 2.63 -8.78
CA LEU A 204 11.91 1.94 -7.65
C LEU A 204 13.37 2.39 -7.44
N LYS A 205 14.13 2.66 -8.51
CA LYS A 205 15.49 3.22 -8.42
C LYS A 205 15.50 4.61 -7.79
N GLN A 206 14.52 5.45 -8.10
CA GLN A 206 14.51 6.84 -7.71
C GLN A 206 13.80 7.13 -6.39
N ALA A 207 12.74 6.39 -6.07
CA ALA A 207 11.89 6.61 -4.90
C ALA A 207 11.72 5.37 -4.01
N GLY A 208 12.39 4.25 -4.30
CA GLY A 208 12.18 2.97 -3.62
C GLY A 208 12.51 2.98 -2.12
N GLU A 209 13.36 3.91 -1.65
CA GLU A 209 13.60 4.09 -0.23
C GLU A 209 12.35 4.58 0.52
N ALA A 210 11.49 5.33 -0.17
CA ALA A 210 10.22 5.82 0.37
C ALA A 210 9.09 4.79 0.27
N ILE A 211 9.27 3.70 -0.48
CA ILE A 211 8.26 2.64 -0.69
C ILE A 211 8.54 1.50 0.27
N ASP A 212 7.54 1.13 1.08
CA ASP A 212 7.66 0.03 2.03
C ASP A 212 7.51 -1.32 1.36
N TRP A 213 6.58 -1.48 0.41
CA TRP A 213 6.42 -2.68 -0.41
C TRP A 213 5.65 -2.39 -1.71
N ILE A 214 5.71 -3.34 -2.66
CA ILE A 214 4.90 -3.34 -3.88
C ILE A 214 4.02 -4.58 -3.92
N GLY A 215 2.73 -4.40 -4.24
CA GLY A 215 1.77 -5.46 -4.51
C GLY A 215 1.63 -5.67 -6.02
N VAL A 216 2.38 -6.61 -6.59
CA VAL A 216 2.39 -6.80 -8.04
C VAL A 216 1.12 -7.50 -8.50
N GLN A 217 0.35 -6.88 -9.39
CA GLN A 217 -0.95 -7.36 -9.87
C GLN A 217 -0.79 -8.45 -10.97
N TYR A 218 -0.47 -9.70 -10.58
CA TYR A 218 -0.34 -10.82 -11.52
C TYR A 218 -1.70 -11.34 -12.01
N TYR A 219 -2.52 -10.42 -12.52
CA TYR A 219 -3.82 -10.65 -13.14
C TYR A 219 -4.11 -9.54 -14.16
N ASN A 220 -5.09 -9.72 -15.04
CA ASN A 220 -5.44 -8.82 -16.14
C ASN A 220 -4.27 -8.48 -17.10
N ASN A 221 -3.17 -9.24 -17.01
CA ASN A 221 -1.94 -9.03 -17.78
C ASN A 221 -1.52 -10.33 -18.48
N PRO A 222 -2.20 -10.74 -19.58
CA PRO A 222 -1.84 -11.92 -20.34
C PRO A 222 -0.36 -11.91 -20.74
N GLY A 223 0.33 -13.06 -20.56
CA GLY A 223 1.78 -13.19 -20.79
C GLY A 223 2.64 -12.93 -19.56
N PHE A 224 2.13 -12.26 -18.51
CA PHE A 224 2.86 -11.96 -17.29
C PHE A 224 2.32 -12.66 -16.04
N GLN A 225 1.28 -13.46 -16.16
CA GLN A 225 0.57 -14.08 -15.04
C GLN A 225 0.53 -15.63 -15.11
N ALA A 226 0.85 -16.20 -16.25
CA ALA A 226 0.83 -17.65 -16.50
C ALA A 226 1.91 -18.08 -17.50
N PRO A 227 2.51 -19.25 -17.34
CA PRO A 227 2.31 -20.19 -16.22
C PRO A 227 2.77 -19.58 -14.89
N THR A 228 2.03 -19.87 -13.82
CA THR A 228 2.26 -19.25 -12.49
C THR A 228 3.67 -19.50 -11.97
N GLU A 229 4.15 -20.72 -12.07
CA GLU A 229 5.50 -21.12 -11.63
C GLU A 229 6.60 -20.30 -12.32
N LYS A 230 6.44 -20.01 -13.62
CA LYS A 230 7.43 -19.27 -14.41
C LYS A 230 7.27 -17.75 -14.27
N MET A 231 6.03 -17.27 -14.43
CA MET A 231 5.78 -15.84 -14.60
C MET A 231 5.54 -15.10 -13.27
N VAL A 232 5.11 -15.81 -12.22
CA VAL A 232 4.86 -15.23 -10.90
C VAL A 232 5.99 -15.58 -9.93
N VAL A 233 6.25 -16.87 -9.70
CA VAL A 233 7.29 -17.34 -8.76
C VAL A 233 8.69 -17.14 -9.35
N GLY A 234 8.89 -17.58 -10.57
CA GLY A 234 10.15 -17.51 -11.33
C GLY A 234 11.10 -18.67 -11.04
N ASP A 235 11.75 -19.15 -12.12
CA ASP A 235 12.84 -20.13 -12.02
C ASP A 235 14.04 -19.49 -11.27
N ALA A 236 14.73 -20.28 -10.46
CA ALA A 236 15.90 -19.79 -9.73
C ALA A 236 17.12 -19.61 -10.66
N SER A 237 17.21 -20.38 -11.76
CA SER A 237 18.34 -20.39 -12.69
C SER A 237 18.18 -19.40 -13.84
N ASP A 238 16.94 -19.16 -14.30
CA ASP A 238 16.62 -18.26 -15.42
C ASP A 238 15.24 -17.59 -15.18
N PRO A 239 15.15 -16.67 -14.22
CA PRO A 239 13.88 -16.10 -13.85
C PRO A 239 13.39 -15.05 -14.86
N ALA A 240 12.09 -15.11 -15.19
CA ALA A 240 11.44 -14.01 -15.91
C ALA A 240 11.64 -12.68 -15.14
N PRO A 241 12.01 -11.58 -15.80
CA PRO A 241 12.35 -10.32 -15.13
C PRO A 241 11.29 -9.78 -14.17
N THR A 242 10.01 -10.03 -14.46
CA THR A 242 8.86 -9.56 -13.67
C THR A 242 8.41 -10.53 -12.58
N SER A 243 8.96 -11.76 -12.55
CA SER A 243 8.66 -12.74 -11.50
C SER A 243 9.29 -12.34 -10.17
N VAL A 244 8.81 -12.91 -9.05
CA VAL A 244 9.41 -12.69 -7.73
C VAL A 244 10.92 -13.00 -7.75
N ALA A 245 11.32 -14.16 -8.28
CA ALA A 245 12.73 -14.52 -8.39
C ALA A 245 13.52 -13.54 -9.29
N GLY A 246 12.91 -13.07 -10.38
CA GLY A 246 13.51 -12.09 -11.29
C GLY A 246 13.76 -10.72 -10.63
N LEU A 247 12.79 -10.23 -9.89
CA LEU A 247 12.90 -8.97 -9.14
C LEU A 247 13.99 -9.06 -8.06
N VAL A 248 14.04 -10.17 -7.33
CA VAL A 248 15.08 -10.41 -6.31
C VAL A 248 16.46 -10.53 -6.93
N ALA A 249 16.60 -11.26 -8.02
CA ALA A 249 17.86 -11.45 -8.73
C ALA A 249 18.32 -10.18 -9.47
N GLY A 250 17.38 -9.28 -9.80
CA GLY A 250 17.64 -8.11 -10.65
C GLY A 250 17.73 -8.44 -12.13
N ALA A 251 16.99 -9.45 -12.60
CA ALA A 251 16.97 -9.88 -14.00
C ALA A 251 16.52 -8.75 -14.95
N GLY A 252 15.74 -7.79 -14.46
CA GLY A 252 15.36 -6.56 -15.16
C GLY A 252 16.37 -5.41 -15.05
N GLY A 253 17.56 -5.63 -14.47
CA GLY A 253 18.57 -4.59 -14.28
C GLY A 253 18.45 -3.79 -13.00
N PHE A 254 17.55 -4.19 -12.09
CA PHE A 254 17.40 -3.63 -10.76
C PHE A 254 16.89 -4.67 -9.76
N LYS A 255 17.57 -4.77 -8.60
CA LYS A 255 17.20 -5.70 -7.53
C LYS A 255 16.20 -5.05 -6.58
N TRP A 256 15.15 -5.79 -6.23
CA TRP A 256 14.19 -5.37 -5.22
C TRP A 256 14.16 -6.37 -4.05
N PRO A 257 14.14 -5.90 -2.79
CA PRO A 257 14.20 -6.79 -1.63
C PRO A 257 12.96 -7.70 -1.58
N ILE A 258 13.16 -8.96 -1.24
CA ILE A 258 12.07 -9.95 -1.16
C ILE A 258 11.01 -9.56 -0.13
N GLU A 259 11.40 -8.92 0.95
CA GLU A 259 10.51 -8.43 2.01
C GLU A 259 9.54 -7.33 1.52
N LYS A 260 9.88 -6.71 0.41
CA LYS A 260 9.10 -5.64 -0.22
C LYS A 260 8.31 -6.12 -1.46
N ILE A 261 8.25 -7.43 -1.72
CA ILE A 261 7.52 -8.00 -2.85
C ILE A 261 6.31 -8.77 -2.34
N VAL A 262 5.12 -8.28 -2.68
CA VAL A 262 3.84 -8.94 -2.41
C VAL A 262 3.25 -9.41 -3.73
N VAL A 263 2.80 -10.66 -3.78
CA VAL A 263 2.15 -11.24 -4.97
C VAL A 263 0.66 -10.96 -4.92
N GLY A 264 0.12 -10.26 -5.92
CA GLY A 264 -1.30 -9.98 -6.05
C GLY A 264 -2.03 -10.97 -6.97
N LYS A 265 -3.17 -11.49 -6.50
CA LYS A 265 -4.04 -12.39 -7.27
C LYS A 265 -5.51 -12.06 -7.01
N PRO A 266 -6.41 -12.26 -8.02
CA PRO A 266 -7.83 -12.21 -7.76
C PRO A 266 -8.24 -13.39 -6.89
N ILE A 267 -9.13 -13.14 -5.93
CA ILE A 267 -9.62 -14.17 -5.00
C ILE A 267 -10.64 -15.07 -5.69
N TYR A 268 -11.50 -14.47 -6.52
CA TYR A 268 -12.52 -15.18 -7.25
C TYR A 268 -12.41 -14.88 -8.76
N LYS A 269 -12.87 -15.81 -9.59
CA LYS A 269 -12.72 -15.73 -11.05
C LYS A 269 -13.41 -14.51 -11.68
N GLU A 270 -14.41 -13.93 -11.02
CA GLU A 270 -15.15 -12.76 -11.48
C GLU A 270 -14.56 -11.43 -10.93
N ASP A 271 -13.56 -11.51 -10.02
CA ASP A 271 -12.86 -10.33 -9.52
C ASP A 271 -11.88 -9.74 -10.54
N ALA A 272 -11.51 -10.50 -11.58
CA ALA A 272 -10.65 -10.04 -12.65
C ALA A 272 -10.98 -10.76 -13.97
N ALA A 273 -10.67 -10.12 -15.10
CA ALA A 273 -10.90 -10.72 -16.41
C ALA A 273 -10.01 -11.96 -16.66
N THR A 274 -8.78 -11.96 -16.12
CA THR A 274 -7.81 -13.05 -16.26
C THR A 274 -6.91 -13.15 -15.04
N GLY A 275 -6.26 -14.31 -14.88
CA GLY A 275 -5.22 -14.48 -13.86
C GLY A 275 -5.69 -15.10 -12.55
N HIS A 276 -6.98 -15.40 -12.41
CA HIS A 276 -7.48 -16.16 -11.28
C HIS A 276 -6.91 -17.60 -11.29
N ILE A 277 -6.58 -18.08 -10.10
CA ILE A 277 -6.32 -19.49 -9.81
C ILE A 277 -7.07 -19.86 -8.53
N PRO A 278 -7.60 -21.10 -8.42
CA PRO A 278 -8.29 -21.53 -7.21
C PRO A 278 -7.42 -21.40 -5.96
N PRO A 279 -7.98 -21.13 -4.77
CA PRO A 279 -7.19 -20.96 -3.54
C PRO A 279 -6.23 -22.10 -3.22
N ALA A 280 -6.61 -23.36 -3.49
CA ALA A 280 -5.73 -24.52 -3.30
C ALA A 280 -4.51 -24.48 -4.25
N GLU A 281 -4.69 -24.02 -5.48
CA GLU A 281 -3.62 -23.84 -6.45
C GLU A 281 -2.76 -22.62 -6.09
N ALA A 282 -3.33 -21.56 -5.56
CA ALA A 282 -2.56 -20.43 -5.04
C ALA A 282 -1.61 -20.87 -3.92
N VAL A 283 -2.05 -21.77 -3.04
CA VAL A 283 -1.19 -22.37 -2.01
C VAL A 283 -0.04 -23.14 -2.66
N SER A 284 -0.33 -24.12 -3.51
CA SER A 284 0.68 -25.04 -4.06
C SER A 284 1.61 -24.41 -5.10
N GLN A 285 1.09 -23.46 -5.90
CA GLN A 285 1.86 -22.87 -7.01
C GLN A 285 2.57 -21.55 -6.64
N ILE A 286 2.15 -20.86 -5.56
CA ILE A 286 2.72 -19.56 -5.16
C ILE A 286 3.24 -19.60 -3.73
N VAL A 287 2.36 -19.88 -2.75
CA VAL A 287 2.69 -19.68 -1.34
C VAL A 287 3.76 -20.66 -0.89
N GLU A 288 3.53 -21.96 -1.07
CA GLU A 288 4.48 -23.01 -0.66
C GLU A 288 5.86 -22.84 -1.33
N PRO A 289 5.99 -22.61 -2.65
CA PRO A 289 7.28 -22.39 -3.28
C PRO A 289 8.01 -21.13 -2.77
N LEU A 290 7.29 -20.02 -2.54
CA LEU A 290 7.90 -18.78 -2.08
C LEU A 290 8.29 -18.85 -0.59
N VAL A 291 7.44 -19.44 0.25
CA VAL A 291 7.76 -19.68 1.66
C VAL A 291 8.92 -20.68 1.80
N ALA A 292 8.94 -21.76 1.00
CA ALA A 292 10.07 -22.70 1.00
C ALA A 292 11.39 -22.05 0.59
N ARG A 293 11.36 -21.09 -0.36
CA ARG A 293 12.54 -20.40 -0.86
C ARG A 293 13.04 -19.26 0.04
N TYR A 294 12.12 -18.48 0.60
CA TYR A 294 12.46 -17.22 1.27
C TYR A 294 12.09 -17.19 2.76
N GLY A 295 11.31 -18.18 3.24
CA GLY A 295 10.86 -18.26 4.64
C GLY A 295 10.06 -17.03 5.06
N ALA A 296 10.24 -16.60 6.29
CA ALA A 296 9.63 -15.41 6.86
C ALA A 296 10.01 -14.09 6.15
N ARG A 297 11.03 -14.11 5.27
CA ARG A 297 11.42 -12.94 4.48
C ARG A 297 10.52 -12.69 3.28
N PHE A 298 9.68 -13.63 2.88
CA PHE A 298 8.74 -13.40 1.78
C PHE A 298 7.81 -12.22 2.12
N GLY A 299 7.72 -11.23 1.22
CA GLY A 299 6.92 -10.00 1.45
C GLY A 299 5.44 -10.26 1.64
N GLY A 300 4.88 -11.28 0.97
CA GLY A 300 3.51 -11.71 1.24
C GLY A 300 2.63 -11.94 0.02
N LEU A 301 1.34 -12.09 0.30
CA LEU A 301 0.30 -12.30 -0.71
C LEU A 301 -0.82 -11.28 -0.53
N MET A 302 -1.35 -10.78 -1.64
CA MET A 302 -2.48 -9.86 -1.69
C MET A 302 -3.63 -10.47 -2.48
N GLY A 303 -4.85 -10.34 -1.97
CA GLY A 303 -6.09 -10.75 -2.62
C GLY A 303 -6.92 -9.57 -3.13
N TRP A 304 -7.28 -9.60 -4.38
CA TRP A 304 -8.29 -8.77 -5.00
C TRP A 304 -9.53 -9.62 -5.23
N GLN A 305 -10.67 -9.42 -4.59
CA GLN A 305 -10.97 -8.51 -3.51
C GLN A 305 -11.72 -9.24 -2.39
N PHE A 306 -11.87 -8.59 -1.22
CA PHE A 306 -12.57 -9.18 -0.08
C PHE A 306 -14.06 -9.34 -0.37
N SER A 307 -14.56 -10.54 -0.10
CA SER A 307 -15.97 -10.86 -0.02
C SER A 307 -16.14 -12.15 0.80
N ASP A 308 -17.35 -12.46 1.23
CA ASP A 308 -17.70 -13.74 1.85
C ASP A 308 -18.79 -14.48 1.04
N LEU A 309 -19.14 -13.95 -0.13
CA LEU A 309 -20.25 -14.45 -0.92
C LEU A 309 -19.98 -15.81 -1.59
N THR A 310 -18.72 -16.10 -1.94
CA THR A 310 -18.38 -17.36 -2.63
C THR A 310 -17.50 -18.27 -1.76
N ALA A 311 -17.42 -19.55 -2.17
CA ALA A 311 -16.53 -20.52 -1.53
C ALA A 311 -15.06 -20.11 -1.66
N ASP A 312 -14.65 -19.55 -2.82
CA ASP A 312 -13.26 -19.16 -3.05
C ASP A 312 -12.84 -18.02 -2.12
N HIS A 313 -13.69 -17.00 -1.91
CA HIS A 313 -13.40 -15.94 -0.94
C HIS A 313 -13.19 -16.49 0.48
N ARG A 314 -14.05 -17.41 0.93
CA ARG A 314 -13.88 -18.04 2.25
C ARG A 314 -12.65 -18.94 2.31
N PHE A 315 -12.38 -19.70 1.26
CA PHE A 315 -11.23 -20.60 1.19
C PHE A 315 -9.90 -19.86 1.03
N TRP A 316 -9.89 -18.71 0.37
CA TRP A 316 -8.68 -17.88 0.26
C TRP A 316 -8.08 -17.62 1.63
N ASN A 317 -8.87 -17.07 2.54
CA ASN A 317 -8.43 -16.81 3.89
C ASN A 317 -8.01 -18.09 4.63
N THR A 318 -8.90 -19.10 4.69
CA THR A 318 -8.71 -20.29 5.54
C THR A 318 -7.62 -21.24 5.05
N ARG A 319 -7.26 -21.20 3.76
CA ARG A 319 -6.22 -22.07 3.19
C ARG A 319 -4.85 -21.39 3.12
N ILE A 320 -4.81 -20.10 2.88
CA ILE A 320 -3.56 -19.36 2.67
C ILE A 320 -2.92 -18.95 3.99
N ALA A 321 -3.68 -18.37 4.91
CA ALA A 321 -3.15 -17.88 6.18
C ALA A 321 -2.32 -18.94 6.95
N PRO A 322 -2.78 -20.22 7.11
CA PRO A 322 -2.02 -21.22 7.85
C PRO A 322 -0.69 -21.63 7.19
N VAL A 323 -0.52 -21.39 5.90
CA VAL A 323 0.70 -21.73 5.17
C VAL A 323 1.63 -20.51 5.11
N LEU A 324 1.06 -19.34 4.83
CA LEU A 324 1.80 -18.09 4.66
C LEU A 324 2.34 -17.55 5.98
N LEU A 325 1.51 -17.57 7.04
CA LEU A 325 1.80 -16.96 8.33
C LEU A 325 2.34 -17.97 9.36
N LYS A 326 2.93 -19.08 8.93
CA LYS A 326 3.57 -20.02 9.85
C LYS A 326 4.70 -19.34 10.60
N GLU A 327 4.58 -19.32 11.94
CA GLU A 327 5.65 -18.99 12.87
C GLU A 327 6.78 -20.02 12.86
#